data_32af398417ab2575b1b7988d29f30652
#
_entry.id   32af398417ab2575b1b7988d29f30652
#
_cell.length_a   1.000
_cell.length_b   1.000
_cell.length_c   1.000
_cell.angle_alpha   90.00
_cell.angle_beta   90.00
_cell.angle_gamma   90.00
#
_symmetry.space_group_name_H-M   'P 1'
#
loop_
_entity.id
_entity.type
_entity.pdbx_description
1 polymer ?
#
loop_
_entity_poly.entity_id
_entity_poly.type
_entity_poly.pdbx_seq_one_letter_code
_entity_poly.pdbx_strand_id
1 'polypeptide(L)'
;VDNVILSTLENNFESAVNLGRNFPNPFNSSTEISFSVQNKTFIQLSVYDIVGNKIIDLVQQNYQPGQHRVRWDGLNQNGKEVSSGMYIYTIVSDQSKSSLPMILIK
;
A
#
# COMPACT_ATOMS: atom_id res chain seq x y z
N VAL A 1 -6.94 -27.90 -21.00
CA VAL A 1 -5.89 -28.16 -20.03
C VAL A 1 -5.11 -26.88 -19.75
N ASP A 2 -4.63 -26.26 -20.81
CA ASP A 2 -3.85 -25.03 -20.67
C ASP A 2 -4.68 -23.90 -20.06
N ASN A 3 -5.96 -23.82 -20.42
CA ASN A 3 -6.85 -22.79 -19.89
C ASN A 3 -7.05 -22.92 -18.39
N VAL A 4 -7.13 -24.15 -17.89
CA VAL A 4 -7.31 -24.40 -16.47
C VAL A 4 -6.07 -23.93 -15.70
N ILE A 5 -4.89 -24.23 -16.24
CA ILE A 5 -3.64 -23.82 -15.61
C ILE A 5 -3.53 -22.30 -15.57
N LEU A 6 -3.86 -21.64 -16.68
CA LEU A 6 -3.80 -20.19 -16.74
C LEU A 6 -4.78 -19.54 -15.77
N SER A 7 -5.99 -20.07 -15.67
CA SER A 7 -6.98 -19.53 -14.72
C SER A 7 -6.50 -19.65 -13.28
N THR A 8 -5.89 -20.77 -12.94
CA THR A 8 -5.37 -20.98 -11.59
C THR A 8 -4.25 -19.99 -11.29
N LEU A 9 -3.36 -19.77 -12.23
CA LEU A 9 -2.26 -18.81 -12.04
C LEU A 9 -2.78 -17.40 -11.89
N GLU A 10 -3.74 -17.02 -12.73
CA GLU A 10 -4.33 -15.68 -12.65
C GLU A 10 -4.99 -15.44 -11.29
N ASN A 11 -5.74 -16.42 -10.80
CA ASN A 11 -6.40 -16.31 -9.51
C ASN A 11 -5.40 -16.17 -8.37
N ASN A 12 -4.30 -16.90 -8.45
CA ASN A 12 -3.26 -16.83 -7.42
C ASN A 12 -2.60 -15.46 -7.39
N PHE A 13 -2.36 -14.88 -8.55
CA PHE A 13 -1.77 -13.54 -8.62
C PHE A 13 -2.74 -12.48 -8.14
N GLU A 14 -4.00 -12.57 -8.56
CA GLU A 14 -4.98 -11.55 -8.26
C GLU A 14 -5.33 -11.47 -6.78
N SER A 15 -5.26 -12.58 -6.08
CA SER A 15 -5.77 -12.64 -4.71
C SER A 15 -4.71 -12.66 -3.63
N ALA A 16 -3.41 -12.58 -3.99
CA ALA A 16 -2.34 -12.71 -3.00
C ALA A 16 -2.33 -11.54 -2.03
N VAL A 17 -2.42 -10.31 -2.54
CA VAL A 17 -2.42 -9.10 -1.73
C VAL A 17 -3.39 -8.12 -2.36
N ASN A 18 -4.29 -7.57 -1.55
CA ASN A 18 -5.24 -6.56 -2.00
C ASN A 18 -5.00 -5.27 -1.25
N LEU A 19 -4.72 -4.21 -2.00
CA LEU A 19 -4.51 -2.88 -1.44
C LEU A 19 -5.83 -2.14 -1.41
N GLY A 20 -6.22 -1.64 -0.24
CA GLY A 20 -7.44 -0.87 -0.07
C GLY A 20 -7.21 0.61 -0.19
N ARG A 21 -8.29 1.35 -0.33
CA ARG A 21 -8.24 2.80 -0.36
C ARG A 21 -8.00 3.31 1.05
N ASN A 22 -7.20 4.37 1.15
CA ASN A 22 -6.96 5.00 2.44
C ASN A 22 -8.21 5.73 2.92
N PHE A 23 -8.37 5.84 4.23
CA PHE A 23 -9.50 6.57 4.82
C PHE A 23 -9.02 7.32 6.07
N PRO A 24 -9.40 8.60 6.22
CA PRO A 24 -10.11 9.44 5.26
C PRO A 24 -9.26 9.82 4.05
N ASN A 25 -9.93 10.21 2.96
CA ASN A 25 -9.28 10.70 1.75
C ASN A 25 -10.21 11.68 1.04
N PRO A 26 -9.91 12.98 0.94
CA PRO A 26 -8.68 13.62 1.44
C PRO A 26 -8.56 13.56 2.96
N PHE A 27 -7.33 13.65 3.44
CA PHE A 27 -7.10 13.63 4.88
C PHE A 27 -6.34 14.88 5.32
N ASN A 28 -6.53 15.24 6.59
CA ASN A 28 -5.95 16.47 7.14
C ASN A 28 -4.65 16.20 7.88
N SER A 29 -4.69 15.32 8.88
CA SER A 29 -3.48 15.04 9.65
C SER A 29 -3.01 13.60 9.50
N SER A 30 -3.94 12.65 9.37
CA SER A 30 -3.56 11.26 9.25
C SER A 30 -4.60 10.48 8.46
N THR A 31 -4.18 9.35 7.93
CA THR A 31 -5.05 8.45 7.20
C THR A 31 -4.63 7.02 7.50
N GLU A 32 -5.56 6.09 7.32
CA GLU A 32 -5.26 4.67 7.45
C GLU A 32 -5.31 4.00 6.10
N ILE A 33 -4.32 3.17 5.83
CA ILE A 33 -4.22 2.37 4.61
C ILE A 33 -4.51 0.94 5.01
N SER A 34 -5.50 0.33 4.37
CA SER A 34 -5.83 -1.08 4.65
C SER A 34 -5.37 -1.96 3.50
N PHE A 35 -5.00 -3.18 3.85
CA PHE A 35 -4.66 -4.18 2.86
C PHE A 35 -4.96 -5.56 3.44
N SER A 36 -5.12 -6.53 2.55
CA SER A 36 -5.34 -7.91 2.98
C SER A 36 -4.32 -8.83 2.32
N VAL A 37 -4.00 -9.89 3.02
CA VAL A 37 -3.01 -10.88 2.60
C VAL A 37 -3.65 -12.25 2.69
N GLN A 38 -3.50 -13.07 1.65
CA GLN A 38 -4.04 -14.43 1.68
C GLN A 38 -3.12 -15.42 2.37
N ASN A 39 -1.83 -15.26 2.16
CA ASN A 39 -0.82 -16.13 2.74
C ASN A 39 0.22 -15.27 3.43
N LYS A 40 0.89 -15.84 4.43
CA LYS A 40 1.99 -15.13 5.09
C LYS A 40 2.99 -14.66 4.03
N THR A 41 3.30 -13.37 4.06
CA THR A 41 4.23 -12.79 3.09
C THR A 41 4.88 -11.54 3.64
N PHE A 42 6.05 -11.22 3.12
CA PHE A 42 6.75 -9.98 3.46
C PHE A 42 6.10 -8.84 2.68
N ILE A 43 5.80 -7.76 3.38
CA ILE A 43 5.12 -6.59 2.80
C ILE A 43 5.98 -5.36 3.01
N GLN A 44 6.14 -4.60 1.95
CA GLN A 44 6.70 -3.26 2.01
C GLN A 44 5.63 -2.28 1.54
N LEU A 45 5.31 -1.32 2.39
CA LEU A 45 4.32 -0.28 2.09
C LEU A 45 5.02 1.06 2.19
N SER A 46 5.02 1.82 1.11
CA SER A 46 5.77 3.07 1.01
C SER A 46 4.93 4.17 0.41
N VAL A 47 5.28 5.41 0.73
CA VAL A 47 4.62 6.60 0.18
C VAL A 47 5.62 7.35 -0.68
N TYR A 48 5.13 7.82 -1.83
CA TYR A 48 5.91 8.59 -2.81
C TYR A 48 5.18 9.88 -3.14
N ASP A 49 5.92 10.89 -3.56
CA ASP A 49 5.30 12.09 -4.16
C ASP A 49 4.99 11.82 -5.64
N ILE A 50 4.38 12.79 -6.30
CA ILE A 50 3.96 12.60 -7.70
C ILE A 50 5.13 12.59 -8.67
N VAL A 51 6.30 13.03 -8.24
CA VAL A 51 7.52 13.00 -9.06
C VAL A 51 8.20 11.64 -8.96
N GLY A 52 7.84 10.84 -7.95
CA GLY A 52 8.41 9.52 -7.75
C GLY A 52 9.44 9.44 -6.65
N ASN A 53 9.62 10.52 -5.89
CA ASN A 53 10.55 10.50 -4.75
C ASN A 53 9.91 9.78 -3.58
N LYS A 54 10.65 8.88 -2.94
CA LYS A 54 10.17 8.19 -1.77
C LYS A 54 10.08 9.15 -0.59
N ILE A 55 8.91 9.20 0.03
CA ILE A 55 8.67 10.03 1.21
C ILE A 55 8.97 9.24 2.48
N ILE A 56 8.46 8.02 2.56
CA ILE A 56 8.64 7.18 3.75
C ILE A 56 8.33 5.71 3.42
N ASP A 57 9.03 4.82 4.09
CA ASP A 57 8.65 3.41 4.17
C ASP A 57 7.83 3.24 5.43
N LEU A 58 6.55 2.95 5.28
CA LEU A 58 5.66 2.82 6.43
C LEU A 58 5.86 1.50 7.15
N VAL A 59 5.94 0.41 6.41
CA VAL A 59 6.22 -0.91 7.00
C VAL A 59 7.08 -1.74 6.06
N GLN A 60 7.89 -2.62 6.67
CA GLN A 60 8.72 -3.61 5.99
C GLN A 60 8.78 -4.82 6.90
N GLN A 61 7.81 -5.71 6.79
CA GLN A 61 7.75 -6.86 7.69
C GLN A 61 6.85 -7.95 7.13
N ASN A 62 6.91 -9.11 7.74
CA ASN A 62 6.01 -10.22 7.42
C ASN A 62 4.65 -9.97 8.05
N TYR A 63 3.59 -10.33 7.29
CA TYR A 63 2.22 -10.26 7.77
C TYR A 63 1.56 -11.62 7.65
N GLN A 64 0.74 -11.94 8.64
CA GLN A 64 -0.07 -13.15 8.61
C GLN A 64 -1.30 -12.92 7.73
N PRO A 65 -1.94 -13.98 7.24
CA PRO A 65 -3.17 -13.84 6.45
C PRO A 65 -4.22 -13.03 7.20
N GLY A 66 -4.95 -12.21 6.46
CA GLY A 66 -6.04 -11.43 7.01
C GLY A 66 -5.97 -9.96 6.61
N GLN A 67 -6.76 -9.17 7.32
CA GLN A 67 -6.87 -7.73 7.10
C GLN A 67 -5.89 -7.00 8.01
N HIS A 68 -5.24 -5.97 7.45
CA HIS A 68 -4.27 -5.17 8.19
C HIS A 68 -4.47 -3.70 7.90
N ARG A 69 -4.06 -2.85 8.83
CA ARG A 69 -4.14 -1.40 8.68
C ARG A 69 -2.84 -0.76 9.10
N VAL A 70 -2.46 0.28 8.38
CA VAL A 70 -1.24 1.04 8.67
C VAL A 70 -1.60 2.51 8.60
N ARG A 71 -1.16 3.27 9.60
CA ARG A 71 -1.44 4.70 9.68
C ARG A 71 -0.29 5.51 9.09
N TRP A 72 -0.63 6.57 8.34
CA TRP A 72 0.33 7.56 7.91
C TRP A 72 -0.06 8.93 8.45
N ASP A 73 0.87 9.59 9.12
CA ASP A 73 0.63 10.87 9.77
C ASP A 73 1.10 12.06 8.93
N GLY A 74 1.37 11.86 7.65
CA GLY A 74 1.82 12.95 6.78
C GLY A 74 3.26 13.35 7.04
N LEU A 75 4.09 12.43 7.52
CA LEU A 75 5.48 12.71 7.84
C LEU A 75 6.41 11.99 6.86
N ASN A 76 7.56 12.61 6.57
CA ASN A 76 8.58 11.95 5.80
C ASN A 76 9.45 11.07 6.69
N GLN A 77 10.47 10.45 6.09
CA GLN A 77 11.35 9.51 6.78
C GLN A 77 12.07 10.15 7.97
N ASN A 78 12.27 11.46 7.93
CA ASN A 78 12.94 12.22 8.99
C ASN A 78 11.99 12.73 10.06
N GLY A 79 10.71 12.39 9.96
CA GLY A 79 9.70 12.82 10.91
C GLY A 79 9.19 14.23 10.69
N LYS A 80 9.43 14.80 9.52
CA LYS A 80 8.96 16.16 9.19
C LYS A 80 7.69 16.09 8.37
N GLU A 81 6.82 17.08 8.60
CA GLU A 81 5.57 17.17 7.85
C GLU A 81 5.82 17.46 6.39
N VAL A 82 5.07 16.80 5.52
CA VAL A 82 5.11 17.07 4.09
C VAL A 82 3.99 18.03 3.72
N SER A 83 4.11 18.67 2.57
CA SER A 83 3.15 19.68 2.13
C SER A 83 1.86 19.04 1.63
N SER A 84 0.80 19.85 1.57
CA SER A 84 -0.46 19.45 0.95
C SER A 84 -0.22 19.05 -0.49
N GLY A 85 -0.93 18.03 -0.94
CA GLY A 85 -0.80 17.58 -2.31
C GLY A 85 -1.20 16.13 -2.47
N MET A 86 -0.96 15.61 -3.66
CA MET A 86 -1.22 14.22 -3.99
C MET A 86 0.01 13.38 -3.70
N TYR A 87 -0.22 12.23 -3.09
CA TYR A 87 0.82 11.23 -2.80
C TYR A 87 0.35 9.88 -3.33
N ILE A 88 1.31 9.01 -3.60
CA ILE A 88 1.04 7.66 -4.09
C ILE A 88 1.56 6.69 -3.05
N TYR A 89 0.73 5.77 -2.60
CA TYR A 89 1.22 4.71 -1.74
C TYR A 89 1.27 3.40 -2.51
N THR A 90 2.33 2.64 -2.27
CA THR A 90 2.64 1.43 -3.02
C THR A 90 2.89 0.28 -2.06
N ILE A 91 2.23 -0.83 -2.30
CA ILE A 91 2.46 -2.06 -1.57
C ILE A 91 3.20 -3.04 -2.47
N VAL A 92 4.24 -3.65 -1.94
CA VAL A 92 5.06 -4.63 -2.67
C VAL A 92 5.14 -5.90 -1.85
N SER A 93 4.89 -7.02 -2.50
CA SER A 93 5.13 -8.35 -1.95
C SER A 93 5.99 -9.13 -2.94
N ASP A 94 6.27 -10.39 -2.64
CA ASP A 94 7.11 -11.22 -3.51
C ASP A 94 6.54 -11.32 -4.92
N GLN A 95 5.22 -11.30 -5.06
CA GLN A 95 4.58 -11.60 -6.32
C GLN A 95 3.67 -10.48 -6.85
N SER A 96 3.57 -9.37 -6.13
CA SER A 96 2.66 -8.33 -6.56
C SER A 96 3.13 -6.95 -6.16
N LYS A 97 2.62 -5.98 -6.89
CA LYS A 97 2.86 -4.56 -6.63
C LYS A 97 1.62 -3.80 -7.03
N SER A 98 1.12 -2.97 -6.12
CA SER A 98 -0.07 -2.15 -6.36
C SER A 98 0.13 -0.77 -5.80
N SER A 99 -0.47 0.22 -6.44
CA SER A 99 -0.36 1.61 -6.01
C SER A 99 -1.70 2.29 -6.09
N LEU A 100 -1.94 3.22 -5.17
CA LEU A 100 -3.15 4.06 -5.16
C LEU A 100 -2.78 5.48 -4.77
N PRO A 101 -3.53 6.45 -5.27
CA PRO A 101 -3.31 7.85 -4.89
C PRO A 101 -4.07 8.22 -3.64
N MET A 102 -3.60 9.26 -2.96
CA MET A 102 -4.28 9.87 -1.83
C MET A 102 -3.97 11.35 -1.80
N ILE A 103 -4.83 12.13 -1.13
CA ILE A 103 -4.71 13.58 -1.09
C ILE A 103 -4.62 14.06 0.35
N LEU A 104 -3.56 14.81 0.63
CA LEU A 104 -3.35 15.46 1.92
C LEU A 104 -3.72 16.94 1.79
N ILE A 105 -4.60 17.41 2.66
CA ILE A 105 -5.03 18.80 2.72
C ILE A 105 -4.72 19.34 4.12
N LYS A 106 -3.92 20.34 4.18
CA LYS A 106 -3.58 21.00 5.45
C LYS A 106 -4.28 22.32 5.61
#